data_cc48e48922aaf7c5b01d2bc2ddd406d9
#
_entry.id   cc48e48922aaf7c5b01d2bc2ddd406d9
#
_cell.length_a   1.000
_cell.length_b   1.000
_cell.length_c   1.000
_cell.angle_alpha   90.00
_cell.angle_beta   90.00
_cell.angle_gamma   90.00
#
_symmetry.space_group_name_H-M   'P 1'
#
loop_
_entity.id
_entity.type
_entity.pdbx_description
1 polymer ?
#
loop_
_entity_poly.entity_id
_entity_poly.type
_entity_poly.pdbx_seq_one_letter_code
_entity_poly.pdbx_strand_id
1 'polypeptide(L)'
;SEMCIRDRFNPIFMMADSGARGSVNQIRQLAAMRGLMADTQGRTVEIPIRANFREGLNVLEYFISSHGARKGLTDTALKTAESGYLTRRLVDVAQDVIIKEDDCGTDKGYWIETLMDRKTNSVIEPLQDRLVGRYSKQDVTDPKTGELIIASDEFITDELAKKIVDAGVTGMYIRSVFTCKSRLGICRKCYGRNMATGKDVEVGEAIGIMAAQSIGEPGTQLTMRTFHTGGVAGADITQGLPRVEELFEARKPKGLAIVSEIDGTVRAVSYT
;
A
#
# COMPACT_ATOMS: atom_id res chain seq x y z
N SER A 1 23.89 22.46 9.75
CA SER A 1 23.00 21.59 10.57
C SER A 1 22.47 20.39 9.80
N GLU A 2 22.17 20.47 8.51
CA GLU A 2 21.76 19.29 7.70
C GLU A 2 22.87 18.24 7.58
N MET A 3 24.14 18.64 7.47
CA MET A 3 25.26 17.69 7.45
C MET A 3 25.38 16.89 8.73
N CYS A 4 25.17 17.51 9.88
CA CYS A 4 25.22 16.80 11.17
C CYS A 4 24.04 15.83 11.37
N ILE A 5 22.91 16.09 10.76
CA ILE A 5 21.72 15.21 10.84
C ILE A 5 21.88 14.00 9.91
N ARG A 6 22.61 14.13 8.80
CA ARG A 6 22.87 13.05 7.85
C ARG A 6 24.01 12.11 8.26
N ASP A 7 24.67 12.38 9.38
CA ASP A 7 25.64 11.43 9.92
C ASP A 7 24.92 10.13 10.28
N ARG A 8 25.43 9.00 9.78
CA ARG A 8 24.81 7.67 9.92
C ARG A 8 24.62 7.25 11.37
N PHE A 9 25.40 7.80 12.30
CA PHE A 9 25.31 7.54 13.74
C PHE A 9 24.40 8.52 14.49
N ASN A 10 23.79 9.49 13.78
CA ASN A 10 22.84 10.39 14.42
C ASN A 10 21.52 9.65 14.69
N PRO A 11 21.01 9.62 15.95
CA PRO A 11 19.76 8.92 16.27
C PRO A 11 18.55 9.38 15.44
N ILE A 12 18.47 10.67 15.10
CA ILE A 12 17.39 11.23 14.28
C ILE A 12 17.46 10.66 12.86
N PHE A 13 18.67 10.60 12.28
CA PHE A 13 18.87 9.99 10.96
C PHE A 13 18.52 8.50 10.99
N MET A 14 18.99 7.76 11.98
CA MET A 14 18.70 6.33 12.12
C MET A 14 17.20 6.06 12.22
N MET A 15 16.44 6.85 13.00
CA MET A 15 14.99 6.70 13.12
C MET A 15 14.26 7.00 11.79
N ALA A 16 14.68 8.04 11.07
CA ALA A 16 14.05 8.43 9.81
C ALA A 16 14.43 7.50 8.65
N ASP A 17 15.67 7.04 8.59
CA ASP A 17 16.19 6.14 7.55
C ASP A 17 15.58 4.73 7.67
N SER A 18 15.47 4.22 8.89
CA SER A 18 14.83 2.94 9.17
C SER A 18 13.30 2.95 8.98
N GLY A 19 12.69 4.13 8.83
CA GLY A 19 11.24 4.28 8.74
C GLY A 19 10.49 4.06 10.06
N ALA A 20 11.18 3.87 11.18
CA ALA A 20 10.56 3.61 12.47
C ALA A 20 9.75 4.81 12.98
N ARG A 21 10.28 6.03 12.85
CA ARG A 21 9.60 7.26 13.26
C ARG A 21 10.17 8.48 12.53
N GLY A 22 9.27 9.40 12.19
CA GLY A 22 9.65 10.66 11.57
C GLY A 22 9.85 10.55 10.05
N SER A 23 9.89 11.69 9.40
CA SER A 23 10.18 11.83 7.99
C SER A 23 11.15 12.98 7.75
N VAL A 24 11.82 12.97 6.60
CA VAL A 24 12.74 14.05 6.20
C VAL A 24 12.04 15.42 6.23
N ASN A 25 10.76 15.50 5.84
CA ASN A 25 9.99 16.73 5.89
C ASN A 25 9.78 17.26 7.31
N GLN A 26 9.55 16.37 8.28
CA GLN A 26 9.42 16.77 9.69
C GLN A 26 10.75 17.28 10.26
N ILE A 27 11.84 16.60 9.93
CA ILE A 27 13.20 17.02 10.33
C ILE A 27 13.52 18.38 9.72
N ARG A 28 13.17 18.61 8.46
CA ARG A 28 13.36 19.90 7.77
C ARG A 28 12.64 21.03 8.49
N GLN A 29 11.41 20.81 8.94
CA GLN A 29 10.64 21.82 9.69
C GLN A 29 11.24 22.15 11.06
N LEU A 30 11.92 21.19 11.68
CA LEU A 30 12.55 21.36 13.00
C LEU A 30 13.90 22.09 12.91
N ALA A 31 14.71 21.80 11.89
CA ALA A 31 16.12 22.18 11.86
C ALA A 31 16.57 22.99 10.62
N ALA A 32 15.75 23.07 9.57
CA ALA A 32 16.10 23.80 8.36
C ALA A 32 15.09 24.94 8.11
N MET A 33 14.24 24.85 7.09
CA MET A 33 13.24 25.87 6.74
C MET A 33 11.88 25.21 6.57
N ARG A 34 10.82 25.78 7.15
CA ARG A 34 9.47 25.22 7.00
C ARG A 34 8.96 25.30 5.55
N GLY A 35 9.18 26.40 4.87
CA GLY A 35 8.82 26.60 3.46
C GLY A 35 7.42 27.18 3.28
N LEU A 36 6.81 26.89 2.12
CA LEU A 36 5.50 27.40 1.75
C LEU A 36 4.39 26.66 2.51
N MET A 37 3.41 27.43 3.01
CA MET A 37 2.27 26.91 3.76
C MET A 37 1.01 26.92 2.91
N ALA A 38 0.08 26.01 3.23
CA ALA A 38 -1.24 26.01 2.62
C ALA A 38 -2.23 26.84 3.46
N ASP A 39 -3.07 27.63 2.77
CA ASP A 39 -4.21 28.33 3.35
C ASP A 39 -5.35 27.35 3.69
N THR A 40 -6.38 27.85 4.38
CA THR A 40 -7.59 27.09 4.72
C THR A 40 -8.30 26.49 3.49
N GLN A 41 -8.17 27.13 2.33
CA GLN A 41 -8.71 26.63 1.05
C GLN A 41 -7.78 25.65 0.32
N GLY A 42 -6.58 25.38 0.85
CA GLY A 42 -5.59 24.51 0.23
C GLY A 42 -4.69 25.21 -0.79
N ARG A 43 -4.84 26.52 -0.99
CA ARG A 43 -3.96 27.30 -1.88
C ARG A 43 -2.64 27.60 -1.17
N THR A 44 -1.57 27.65 -1.92
CA THR A 44 -0.23 27.99 -1.40
C THR A 44 -0.15 29.48 -1.08
N VAL A 45 0.26 29.81 0.14
CA VAL A 45 0.57 31.17 0.55
C VAL A 45 1.92 31.56 -0.06
N GLU A 46 1.99 32.72 -0.73
CA GLU A 46 3.19 33.14 -1.45
C GLU A 46 4.38 33.49 -0.54
N ILE A 47 4.11 33.83 0.72
CA ILE A 47 5.15 34.18 1.69
C ILE A 47 5.68 32.90 2.34
N PRO A 48 6.97 32.49 2.08
CA PRO A 48 7.54 31.31 2.70
C PRO A 48 7.96 31.58 4.14
N ILE A 49 7.79 30.58 5.00
CA ILE A 49 8.32 30.59 6.36
C ILE A 49 9.78 30.16 6.28
N ARG A 50 10.71 31.08 6.51
CA ARG A 50 12.16 30.83 6.47
C ARG A 50 12.71 30.27 7.76
N ALA A 51 12.06 30.59 8.88
CA ALA A 51 12.44 30.07 10.20
C ALA A 51 12.07 28.59 10.37
N ASN A 52 12.70 27.96 11.32
CA ASN A 52 12.40 26.62 11.80
C ASN A 52 11.85 26.66 13.23
N PHE A 53 11.37 25.52 13.72
CA PHE A 53 10.82 25.46 15.09
C PHE A 53 11.89 25.63 16.17
N ARG A 54 13.16 25.30 15.88
CA ARG A 54 14.25 25.48 16.85
C ARG A 54 14.60 26.94 17.04
N GLU A 55 14.62 27.74 15.99
CA GLU A 55 14.88 29.19 16.02
C GLU A 55 13.68 29.98 16.55
N GLY A 56 12.50 29.44 16.38
CA GLY A 56 11.23 30.11 16.65
C GLY A 56 10.70 30.90 15.47
N LEU A 57 9.38 31.03 15.40
CA LEU A 57 8.68 31.75 14.35
C LEU A 57 8.40 33.18 14.81
N ASN A 58 8.43 34.14 13.89
CA ASN A 58 7.90 35.47 14.17
C ASN A 58 6.35 35.46 14.20
N VAL A 59 5.74 36.52 14.67
CA VAL A 59 4.28 36.60 14.86
C VAL A 59 3.51 36.33 13.56
N LEU A 60 3.99 36.88 12.43
CA LEU A 60 3.35 36.69 11.12
C LEU A 60 3.49 35.25 10.63
N GLU A 61 4.67 34.69 10.74
CA GLU A 61 4.94 33.30 10.36
C GLU A 61 4.13 32.32 11.21
N TYR A 62 4.01 32.59 12.51
CA TYR A 62 3.17 31.80 13.40
C TYR A 62 1.69 31.88 13.00
N PHE A 63 1.20 33.06 12.70
CA PHE A 63 -0.19 33.27 12.27
C PHE A 63 -0.51 32.52 10.98
N ILE A 64 0.34 32.61 9.95
CA ILE A 64 0.22 31.84 8.70
C ILE A 64 0.23 30.33 8.98
N SER A 65 1.15 29.88 9.82
CA SER A 65 1.29 28.48 10.21
C SER A 65 0.06 27.93 10.94
N SER A 66 -0.62 28.77 11.74
CA SER A 66 -1.80 28.37 12.52
C SER A 66 -3.00 27.99 11.65
N HIS A 67 -3.16 28.59 10.47
CA HIS A 67 -4.22 28.24 9.52
C HIS A 67 -4.10 26.79 9.04
N GLY A 68 -2.89 26.36 8.64
CA GLY A 68 -2.65 24.99 8.22
C GLY A 68 -2.84 23.97 9.34
N ALA A 69 -2.40 24.30 10.56
CA ALA A 69 -2.59 23.45 11.73
C ALA A 69 -4.08 23.26 12.07
N ARG A 70 -4.86 24.35 12.08
CA ARG A 70 -6.30 24.30 12.34
C ARG A 70 -7.04 23.51 11.28
N LYS A 71 -6.69 23.69 9.99
CA LYS A 71 -7.24 22.89 8.89
C LYS A 71 -6.95 21.41 9.09
N GLY A 72 -5.72 21.04 9.43
CA GLY A 72 -5.34 19.65 9.68
C GLY A 72 -6.16 19.02 10.81
N LEU A 73 -6.39 19.72 11.91
CA LEU A 73 -7.25 19.25 13.01
C LEU A 73 -8.70 19.02 12.57
N THR A 74 -9.28 19.99 11.85
CA THR A 74 -10.65 19.88 11.34
C THR A 74 -10.80 18.75 10.33
N ASP A 75 -9.87 18.65 9.38
CA ASP A 75 -9.86 17.60 8.35
C ASP A 75 -9.75 16.21 8.99
N THR A 76 -8.94 16.05 10.03
CA THR A 76 -8.82 14.77 10.75
C THR A 76 -10.16 14.37 11.37
N ALA A 77 -10.84 15.29 12.04
CA ALA A 77 -12.13 15.02 12.68
C ALA A 77 -13.21 14.62 11.66
N LEU A 78 -13.30 15.34 10.53
CA LEU A 78 -14.30 15.09 9.50
C LEU A 78 -14.02 13.80 8.71
N LYS A 79 -12.77 13.57 8.31
CA LYS A 79 -12.38 12.40 7.52
C LYS A 79 -12.48 11.08 8.29
N THR A 80 -12.49 11.11 9.60
CA THR A 80 -12.73 9.90 10.41
C THR A 80 -14.10 9.28 10.11
N ALA A 81 -15.13 10.14 9.98
CA ALA A 81 -16.47 9.70 9.60
C ALA A 81 -16.52 9.12 8.16
N GLU A 82 -15.81 9.75 7.21
CA GLU A 82 -15.69 9.25 5.83
C GLU A 82 -15.04 7.86 5.79
N SER A 83 -13.95 7.65 6.55
CA SER A 83 -13.29 6.36 6.66
C SER A 83 -14.21 5.28 7.22
N GLY A 84 -14.99 5.60 8.28
CA GLY A 84 -15.97 4.68 8.83
C GLY A 84 -17.08 4.32 7.84
N TYR A 85 -17.55 5.30 7.08
CA TYR A 85 -18.56 5.07 6.04
C TYR A 85 -18.04 4.23 4.87
N LEU A 86 -16.79 4.44 4.44
CA LEU A 86 -16.14 3.59 3.44
C LEU A 86 -16.07 2.14 3.92
N THR A 87 -15.61 1.93 5.15
CA THR A 87 -15.52 0.59 5.75
C THR A 87 -16.89 -0.11 5.77
N ARG A 88 -17.94 0.61 6.18
CA ARG A 88 -19.31 0.06 6.18
C ARG A 88 -19.74 -0.37 4.78
N ARG A 89 -19.54 0.48 3.77
CA ARG A 89 -19.91 0.13 2.37
C ARG A 89 -19.14 -1.09 1.87
N LEU A 90 -17.85 -1.20 2.19
CA LEU A 90 -17.05 -2.37 1.83
C LEU A 90 -17.55 -3.64 2.50
N VAL A 91 -17.93 -3.58 3.79
CA VAL A 91 -18.52 -4.72 4.52
C VAL A 91 -19.85 -5.11 3.89
N ASP A 92 -20.75 -4.15 3.62
CA ASP A 92 -22.07 -4.41 3.04
C ASP A 92 -21.97 -5.14 1.68
N VAL A 93 -20.97 -4.79 0.85
CA VAL A 93 -20.75 -5.45 -0.45
C VAL A 93 -20.05 -6.79 -0.32
N ALA A 94 -19.14 -6.93 0.64
CA ALA A 94 -18.27 -8.11 0.75
C ALA A 94 -18.82 -9.20 1.71
N GLN A 95 -19.89 -8.95 2.46
CA GLN A 95 -20.41 -9.87 3.49
C GLN A 95 -20.80 -11.26 2.94
N ASP A 96 -21.20 -11.32 1.67
CA ASP A 96 -21.60 -12.58 1.02
C ASP A 96 -20.42 -13.42 0.53
N VAL A 97 -19.20 -12.85 0.56
CA VAL A 97 -17.98 -13.55 0.14
C VAL A 97 -17.45 -14.38 1.31
N ILE A 98 -17.85 -15.65 1.31
CA ILE A 98 -17.45 -16.65 2.31
C ILE A 98 -16.76 -17.84 1.63
N ILE A 99 -16.04 -18.65 2.41
CA ILE A 99 -15.54 -19.95 1.92
C ILE A 99 -16.71 -20.93 1.86
N LYS A 100 -17.07 -21.38 0.64
CA LYS A 100 -18.27 -22.24 0.45
C LYS A 100 -17.95 -23.70 0.22
N GLU A 101 -16.81 -24.01 -0.37
CA GLU A 101 -16.45 -25.36 -0.80
C GLU A 101 -14.94 -25.58 -0.66
N ASP A 102 -14.53 -26.83 -0.62
CA ASP A 102 -13.12 -27.18 -0.50
C ASP A 102 -12.37 -26.92 -1.80
N ASP A 103 -12.92 -27.30 -2.94
CA ASP A 103 -12.29 -27.15 -4.24
C ASP A 103 -13.28 -26.81 -5.36
N CYS A 104 -13.01 -25.76 -6.11
CA CYS A 104 -13.84 -25.35 -7.26
C CYS A 104 -13.45 -26.03 -8.58
N GLY A 105 -12.41 -26.89 -8.60
CA GLY A 105 -11.96 -27.59 -9.78
C GLY A 105 -11.48 -26.69 -10.93
N THR A 106 -10.86 -25.54 -10.62
CA THR A 106 -10.34 -24.64 -11.65
C THR A 106 -9.08 -25.21 -12.32
N ASP A 107 -9.00 -25.09 -13.64
CA ASP A 107 -7.83 -25.46 -14.43
C ASP A 107 -6.84 -24.28 -14.58
N LYS A 108 -7.29 -23.07 -14.24
CA LYS A 108 -6.49 -21.85 -14.40
C LYS A 108 -5.67 -21.59 -13.16
N GLY A 109 -4.36 -21.36 -13.34
CA GLY A 109 -3.46 -20.84 -12.32
C GLY A 109 -3.22 -19.34 -12.51
N TYR A 110 -2.64 -18.71 -11.50
CA TYR A 110 -2.15 -17.34 -11.53
C TYR A 110 -0.61 -17.37 -11.40
N TRP A 111 0.07 -16.74 -12.36
CA TRP A 111 1.53 -16.70 -12.35
C TRP A 111 2.03 -15.71 -11.30
N ILE A 112 2.97 -16.14 -10.49
CA ILE A 112 3.65 -15.27 -9.51
C ILE A 112 5.16 -15.40 -9.63
N GLU A 113 5.82 -14.26 -9.44
CA GLU A 113 7.26 -14.09 -9.43
C GLU A 113 7.64 -13.07 -8.35
N THR A 114 8.91 -12.85 -8.11
CA THR A 114 9.39 -11.79 -7.21
C THR A 114 8.88 -10.43 -7.67
N LEU A 115 8.22 -9.69 -6.79
CA LEU A 115 7.72 -8.35 -7.08
C LEU A 115 8.86 -7.34 -6.95
N MET A 116 9.21 -6.71 -8.06
CA MET A 116 10.28 -5.70 -8.12
C MET A 116 9.71 -4.31 -8.45
N ASP A 117 10.25 -3.28 -7.83
CA ASP A 117 9.99 -1.91 -8.26
C ASP A 117 10.77 -1.60 -9.55
N ARG A 118 10.04 -1.28 -10.60
CA ARG A 118 10.62 -0.97 -11.93
C ARG A 118 11.51 0.29 -11.95
N LYS A 119 11.34 1.20 -10.98
CA LYS A 119 12.11 2.45 -10.92
C LYS A 119 13.41 2.31 -10.15
N THR A 120 13.35 1.61 -9.02
CA THR A 120 14.49 1.47 -8.09
C THR A 120 15.23 0.16 -8.25
N ASN A 121 14.65 -0.81 -8.99
CA ASN A 121 15.13 -2.20 -9.10
C ASN A 121 15.27 -2.90 -7.74
N SER A 122 14.55 -2.39 -6.73
CA SER A 122 14.51 -3.01 -5.42
C SER A 122 13.41 -4.07 -5.34
N VAL A 123 13.67 -5.13 -4.59
CA VAL A 123 12.67 -6.16 -4.31
C VAL A 123 11.65 -5.57 -3.33
N ILE A 124 10.37 -5.50 -3.74
CA ILE A 124 9.25 -5.07 -2.89
C ILE A 124 8.80 -6.27 -2.04
N GLU A 125 8.60 -7.41 -2.66
CA GLU A 125 8.16 -8.63 -2.00
C GLU A 125 8.85 -9.85 -2.63
N PRO A 126 9.60 -10.65 -1.85
CA PRO A 126 10.30 -11.82 -2.37
C PRO A 126 9.31 -12.93 -2.74
N LEU A 127 9.69 -13.80 -3.67
CA LEU A 127 8.87 -14.92 -4.13
C LEU A 127 8.46 -15.83 -2.97
N GLN A 128 9.35 -16.05 -2.01
CA GLN A 128 9.09 -16.90 -0.84
C GLN A 128 7.83 -16.46 -0.09
N ASP A 129 7.73 -15.18 0.27
CA ASP A 129 6.61 -14.64 1.04
C ASP A 129 5.29 -14.69 0.26
N ARG A 130 5.37 -14.58 -1.06
CA ARG A 130 4.21 -14.67 -1.95
C ARG A 130 3.69 -16.11 -2.14
N LEU A 131 4.54 -17.11 -1.95
CA LEU A 131 4.20 -18.53 -2.08
C LEU A 131 3.57 -19.10 -0.82
N VAL A 132 4.05 -18.70 0.34
CA VAL A 132 3.62 -19.24 1.63
C VAL A 132 2.12 -19.16 1.81
N GLY A 133 1.50 -20.28 2.17
CA GLY A 133 0.06 -20.36 2.43
C GLY A 133 -0.82 -20.41 1.18
N ARG A 134 -0.25 -20.62 0.00
CA ARG A 134 -0.96 -20.85 -1.26
C ARG A 134 -0.95 -22.31 -1.66
N TYR A 135 -1.79 -22.67 -2.61
CA TYR A 135 -1.78 -23.99 -3.25
C TYR A 135 -1.09 -23.91 -4.61
N SER A 136 -0.20 -24.86 -4.87
CA SER A 136 0.41 -25.01 -6.20
C SER A 136 -0.65 -25.35 -7.24
N LYS A 137 -0.55 -24.83 -8.47
CA LYS A 137 -1.42 -25.27 -9.58
C LYS A 137 -0.74 -26.25 -10.52
N GLN A 138 0.56 -26.39 -10.44
CA GLN A 138 1.37 -27.26 -11.29
C GLN A 138 2.38 -28.00 -10.46
N ASP A 139 2.86 -29.12 -10.97
CA ASP A 139 4.01 -29.80 -10.43
C ASP A 139 5.26 -28.93 -10.60
N VAL A 140 6.00 -28.72 -9.53
CA VAL A 140 7.24 -27.93 -9.55
C VAL A 140 8.41 -28.87 -9.30
N THR A 141 9.30 -28.95 -10.27
CA THR A 141 10.52 -29.76 -10.22
C THR A 141 11.74 -28.86 -10.04
N ASP A 142 12.76 -29.38 -9.42
CA ASP A 142 14.06 -28.71 -9.33
C ASP A 142 14.68 -28.61 -10.73
N PRO A 143 14.99 -27.42 -11.23
CA PRO A 143 15.59 -27.24 -12.56
C PRO A 143 16.97 -27.88 -12.69
N LYS A 144 17.64 -28.21 -11.58
CA LYS A 144 18.99 -28.81 -11.58
C LYS A 144 18.96 -30.31 -11.43
N THR A 145 18.14 -30.85 -10.53
CA THR A 145 18.10 -32.30 -10.21
C THR A 145 16.96 -33.02 -10.92
N GLY A 146 15.91 -32.29 -11.36
CA GLY A 146 14.70 -32.87 -11.94
C GLY A 146 13.78 -33.56 -10.93
N GLU A 147 14.09 -33.47 -9.62
CA GLU A 147 13.26 -34.04 -8.58
C GLU A 147 12.00 -33.19 -8.35
N LEU A 148 10.89 -33.85 -8.05
CA LEU A 148 9.63 -33.16 -7.71
C LEU A 148 9.75 -32.54 -6.33
N ILE A 149 9.61 -31.20 -6.24
CA ILE A 149 9.62 -30.45 -4.98
C ILE A 149 8.22 -30.40 -4.39
N ILE A 150 7.21 -30.11 -5.21
CA ILE A 150 5.81 -29.99 -4.80
C ILE A 150 4.90 -30.47 -5.93
N ALA A 151 3.86 -31.19 -5.57
CA ALA A 151 2.84 -31.66 -6.51
C ALA A 151 1.76 -30.58 -6.77
N SER A 152 1.01 -30.78 -7.85
CA SER A 152 -0.16 -29.94 -8.14
C SER A 152 -1.20 -30.06 -7.04
N ASP A 153 -1.86 -28.94 -6.72
CA ASP A 153 -2.89 -28.81 -5.69
C ASP A 153 -2.41 -29.14 -4.25
N GLU A 154 -1.11 -29.07 -4.00
CA GLU A 154 -0.51 -29.21 -2.67
C GLU A 154 -0.32 -27.85 -1.99
N PHE A 155 -0.50 -27.81 -0.66
CA PHE A 155 -0.36 -26.60 0.17
C PHE A 155 1.12 -26.27 0.40
N ILE A 156 1.50 -25.01 0.13
CA ILE A 156 2.88 -24.53 0.24
C ILE A 156 3.14 -24.04 1.67
N THR A 157 3.90 -24.79 2.43
CA THR A 157 4.39 -24.39 3.75
C THR A 157 5.63 -23.48 3.64
N ASP A 158 6.02 -22.86 4.76
CA ASP A 158 7.22 -22.00 4.83
C ASP A 158 8.49 -22.79 4.40
N GLU A 159 8.59 -24.06 4.80
CA GLU A 159 9.73 -24.92 4.44
C GLU A 159 9.76 -25.26 2.95
N LEU A 160 8.59 -25.56 2.35
CA LEU A 160 8.47 -25.84 0.93
C LEU A 160 8.75 -24.59 0.09
N ALA A 161 8.24 -23.43 0.49
CA ALA A 161 8.51 -22.17 -0.19
C ALA A 161 10.02 -21.87 -0.22
N LYS A 162 10.71 -22.09 0.90
CA LYS A 162 12.16 -21.93 0.97
C LYS A 162 12.89 -22.90 0.02
N LYS A 163 12.51 -24.18 0.00
CA LYS A 163 13.11 -25.18 -0.91
C LYS A 163 12.91 -24.79 -2.38
N ILE A 164 11.73 -24.28 -2.76
CA ILE A 164 11.43 -23.84 -4.12
C ILE A 164 12.37 -22.68 -4.53
N VAL A 165 12.56 -21.70 -3.64
CA VAL A 165 13.43 -20.55 -3.91
C VAL A 165 14.92 -20.97 -3.95
N ASP A 166 15.36 -21.83 -3.04
CA ASP A 166 16.74 -22.35 -2.97
C ASP A 166 17.09 -23.22 -4.21
N ALA A 167 16.11 -23.91 -4.80
CA ALA A 167 16.26 -24.63 -6.06
C ALA A 167 16.44 -23.72 -7.28
N GLY A 168 16.16 -22.40 -7.12
CA GLY A 168 16.34 -21.40 -8.18
C GLY A 168 15.12 -21.19 -9.08
N VAL A 169 13.92 -21.58 -8.62
CA VAL A 169 12.66 -21.32 -9.33
C VAL A 169 12.36 -19.82 -9.25
N THR A 170 12.20 -19.16 -10.39
CA THR A 170 11.95 -17.70 -10.47
C THR A 170 10.49 -17.33 -10.43
N GLY A 171 9.59 -18.27 -10.74
CA GLY A 171 8.15 -18.08 -10.70
C GLY A 171 7.39 -19.38 -10.92
N MET A 172 6.13 -19.42 -10.49
CA MET A 172 5.28 -20.59 -10.66
C MET A 172 3.80 -20.22 -10.73
N TYR A 173 2.98 -21.17 -11.19
CA TYR A 173 1.52 -21.02 -11.14
C TYR A 173 0.97 -21.50 -9.81
N ILE A 174 0.19 -20.61 -9.16
CA ILE A 174 -0.54 -20.91 -7.92
C ILE A 174 -2.03 -20.84 -8.13
N ARG A 175 -2.80 -21.41 -7.20
CA ARG A 175 -4.24 -21.16 -7.12
C ARG A 175 -4.49 -19.78 -6.51
N SER A 176 -5.47 -19.07 -7.08
CA SER A 176 -5.79 -17.68 -6.67
C SER A 176 -7.28 -17.46 -6.64
N VAL A 177 -7.71 -16.52 -5.81
CA VAL A 177 -9.09 -16.03 -5.76
C VAL A 177 -9.56 -15.46 -7.10
N PHE A 178 -8.65 -14.92 -7.91
CA PHE A 178 -8.96 -14.34 -9.23
C PHE A 178 -9.34 -15.39 -10.29
N THR A 179 -8.94 -16.64 -10.11
CA THR A 179 -9.21 -17.73 -11.04
C THR A 179 -10.21 -18.74 -10.47
N CYS A 180 -10.78 -18.46 -9.32
CA CYS A 180 -11.76 -19.32 -8.68
C CYS A 180 -13.06 -19.40 -9.49
N LYS A 181 -13.61 -20.62 -9.67
CA LYS A 181 -14.87 -20.87 -10.36
C LYS A 181 -16.08 -20.93 -9.43
N SER A 182 -15.90 -20.81 -8.11
CA SER A 182 -16.98 -20.82 -7.13
C SER A 182 -17.95 -19.67 -7.35
N ARG A 183 -19.25 -19.93 -7.22
CA ARG A 183 -20.31 -18.92 -7.33
C ARG A 183 -20.57 -18.30 -5.97
N LEU A 184 -20.65 -16.96 -5.88
CA LEU A 184 -20.98 -16.20 -4.66
C LEU A 184 -20.10 -16.58 -3.46
N GLY A 185 -18.80 -16.66 -3.68
CA GLY A 185 -17.83 -17.03 -2.64
C GLY A 185 -16.54 -17.53 -3.25
N ILE A 186 -15.69 -18.12 -2.44
CA ILE A 186 -14.37 -18.61 -2.84
C ILE A 186 -14.20 -20.03 -2.26
N CYS A 187 -13.47 -20.90 -2.94
CA CYS A 187 -13.12 -22.20 -2.40
C CYS A 187 -11.87 -22.13 -1.52
N ARG A 188 -11.75 -23.07 -0.60
CA ARG A 188 -10.64 -23.21 0.36
C ARG A 188 -9.27 -23.19 -0.32
N LYS A 189 -9.07 -24.02 -1.33
CA LYS A 189 -7.78 -24.12 -2.04
C LYS A 189 -7.40 -22.83 -2.78
N CYS A 190 -8.36 -22.08 -3.34
CA CYS A 190 -8.06 -20.83 -4.04
C CYS A 190 -7.75 -19.69 -3.07
N TYR A 191 -8.28 -19.75 -1.84
CA TYR A 191 -7.96 -18.77 -0.80
C TYR A 191 -6.65 -19.12 -0.10
N GLY A 192 -6.51 -20.37 0.38
CA GLY A 192 -5.32 -20.88 1.03
C GLY A 192 -5.31 -20.63 2.55
N ARG A 193 -4.24 -20.05 3.05
CA ARG A 193 -3.94 -19.90 4.48
C ARG A 193 -4.83 -18.85 5.16
N ASN A 194 -5.38 -19.19 6.31
CA ASN A 194 -5.97 -18.24 7.25
C ASN A 194 -4.85 -17.45 7.94
N MET A 195 -4.88 -16.13 7.83
CA MET A 195 -3.83 -15.24 8.34
C MET A 195 -3.77 -15.19 9.87
N ALA A 196 -4.86 -15.49 10.57
CA ALA A 196 -4.90 -15.47 12.03
C ALA A 196 -4.29 -16.74 12.64
N THR A 197 -4.63 -17.91 12.09
CA THR A 197 -4.21 -19.21 12.64
C THR A 197 -2.95 -19.77 11.98
N GLY A 198 -2.57 -19.27 10.81
CA GLY A 198 -1.48 -19.81 10.00
C GLY A 198 -1.78 -21.16 9.33
N LYS A 199 -2.94 -21.73 9.57
CA LYS A 199 -3.41 -23.00 8.99
C LYS A 199 -4.28 -22.73 7.77
N ASP A 200 -4.65 -23.80 7.10
CA ASP A 200 -5.60 -23.74 6.01
C ASP A 200 -6.97 -23.20 6.48
N VAL A 201 -7.64 -22.42 5.61
CA VAL A 201 -8.91 -21.78 5.93
C VAL A 201 -10.04 -22.84 6.05
N GLU A 202 -11.00 -22.61 6.93
CA GLU A 202 -12.17 -23.50 7.11
C GLU A 202 -13.35 -23.05 6.23
N VAL A 203 -14.18 -24.03 5.85
CA VAL A 203 -15.43 -23.74 5.12
C VAL A 203 -16.40 -23.00 6.06
N GLY A 204 -17.00 -21.93 5.54
CA GLY A 204 -17.89 -21.04 6.29
C GLY A 204 -17.23 -19.77 6.81
N GLU A 205 -15.92 -19.61 6.64
CA GLU A 205 -15.22 -18.41 7.11
C GLU A 205 -15.58 -17.18 6.26
N ALA A 206 -15.88 -16.05 6.93
CA ALA A 206 -16.32 -14.80 6.31
C ALA A 206 -15.13 -13.94 5.86
N ILE A 207 -14.44 -14.39 4.83
CA ILE A 207 -13.21 -13.74 4.32
C ILE A 207 -13.45 -12.35 3.75
N GLY A 208 -14.63 -12.09 3.18
CA GLY A 208 -14.98 -10.78 2.63
C GLY A 208 -15.07 -9.70 3.71
N ILE A 209 -15.64 -10.02 4.87
CA ILE A 209 -15.69 -9.10 6.01
C ILE A 209 -14.30 -8.82 6.54
N MET A 210 -13.45 -9.85 6.68
CA MET A 210 -12.06 -9.67 7.10
C MET A 210 -11.29 -8.78 6.14
N ALA A 211 -11.46 -8.97 4.84
CA ALA A 211 -10.84 -8.12 3.83
C ALA A 211 -11.31 -6.66 3.93
N ALA A 212 -12.62 -6.44 4.06
CA ALA A 212 -13.19 -5.10 4.19
C ALA A 212 -12.69 -4.38 5.45
N GLN A 213 -12.61 -5.07 6.58
CA GLN A 213 -12.07 -4.54 7.83
C GLN A 213 -10.56 -4.24 7.72
N SER A 214 -9.78 -5.11 7.07
CA SER A 214 -8.35 -4.92 6.85
C SER A 214 -8.04 -3.72 5.94
N ILE A 215 -8.96 -3.37 5.03
CA ILE A 215 -8.86 -2.17 4.19
C ILE A 215 -9.31 -0.93 4.96
N GLY A 216 -10.36 -1.06 5.78
CA GLY A 216 -10.97 0.07 6.49
C GLY A 216 -10.19 0.52 7.72
N GLU A 217 -9.57 -0.39 8.45
CA GLU A 217 -8.80 -0.06 9.66
C GLU A 217 -7.68 0.97 9.37
N PRO A 218 -6.77 0.75 8.40
CA PRO A 218 -5.74 1.74 8.11
C PRO A 218 -6.29 3.05 7.53
N GLY A 219 -7.52 3.09 7.04
CA GLY A 219 -8.18 4.33 6.60
C GLY A 219 -8.23 5.39 7.70
N THR A 220 -8.56 5.00 8.93
CA THR A 220 -8.55 5.89 10.09
C THR A 220 -7.15 6.41 10.40
N GLN A 221 -6.13 5.56 10.29
CA GLN A 221 -4.73 5.96 10.48
C GLN A 221 -4.23 6.90 9.37
N LEU A 222 -4.66 6.70 8.12
CA LEU A 222 -4.37 7.58 7.00
C LEU A 222 -4.96 8.98 7.22
N THR A 223 -6.15 9.09 7.80
CA THR A 223 -6.73 10.39 8.16
C THR A 223 -5.95 11.10 9.24
N MET A 224 -5.45 10.38 10.25
CA MET A 224 -4.60 10.92 11.30
C MET A 224 -3.23 11.38 10.79
N ARG A 225 -2.64 10.68 9.81
CA ARG A 225 -1.34 11.05 9.24
C ARG A 225 -1.36 12.37 8.45
N THR A 226 -2.48 12.79 7.91
CA THR A 226 -2.60 14.10 7.25
C THR A 226 -2.36 15.28 8.21
N PHE A 227 -2.60 15.10 9.50
CA PHE A 227 -2.31 16.07 10.55
C PHE A 227 -0.80 16.34 10.71
N HIS A 228 0.04 15.34 10.51
CA HIS A 228 1.49 15.44 10.71
C HIS A 228 2.23 16.20 9.61
N THR A 229 1.60 16.55 8.49
CA THR A 229 2.23 17.36 7.43
C THR A 229 2.33 18.85 7.78
N GLY A 230 1.61 19.29 8.83
CA GLY A 230 1.72 20.65 9.37
C GLY A 230 1.29 21.75 8.42
N GLY A 231 0.49 21.45 7.40
CA GLY A 231 -0.02 22.42 6.43
C GLY A 231 1.01 22.87 5.39
N VAL A 232 2.14 22.20 5.26
CA VAL A 232 3.13 22.49 4.20
C VAL A 232 2.52 22.14 2.84
N ALA A 233 2.65 23.06 1.86
CA ALA A 233 2.18 22.85 0.50
C ALA A 233 2.90 21.65 -0.14
N GLY A 234 2.13 20.72 -0.67
CA GLY A 234 2.62 19.52 -1.37
C GLY A 234 2.17 19.47 -2.82
N ALA A 235 2.57 18.41 -3.53
CA ALA A 235 2.14 18.16 -4.89
C ALA A 235 0.62 17.95 -4.96
N ASP A 236 -0.01 18.44 -6.01
CA ASP A 236 -1.47 18.40 -6.27
C ASP A 236 -1.97 17.00 -6.71
N ILE A 237 -1.40 15.96 -6.14
CA ILE A 237 -1.79 14.58 -6.41
C ILE A 237 -2.70 14.11 -5.28
N THR A 238 -3.88 13.61 -5.63
CA THR A 238 -4.80 13.01 -4.68
C THR A 238 -4.15 11.80 -4.00
N GLN A 239 -3.92 11.90 -2.70
CA GLN A 239 -3.28 10.87 -1.88
C GLN A 239 -4.13 10.52 -0.66
N GLY A 240 -3.84 9.35 -0.07
CA GLY A 240 -4.53 8.89 1.12
C GLY A 240 -5.96 8.43 0.87
N LEU A 241 -6.86 8.65 1.84
CA LEU A 241 -8.24 8.19 1.81
C LEU A 241 -9.02 8.59 0.55
N PRO A 242 -8.97 9.84 0.05
CA PRO A 242 -9.67 10.22 -1.18
C PRO A 242 -9.26 9.39 -2.40
N ARG A 243 -7.98 8.99 -2.49
CA ARG A 243 -7.52 8.14 -3.58
C ARG A 243 -8.03 6.71 -3.46
N VAL A 244 -8.11 6.19 -2.25
CA VAL A 244 -8.70 4.86 -1.99
C VAL A 244 -10.18 4.84 -2.40
N GLU A 245 -10.94 5.87 -2.04
CA GLU A 245 -12.34 6.02 -2.45
C GLU A 245 -12.51 6.13 -3.97
N GLU A 246 -11.69 6.94 -4.66
CA GLU A 246 -11.70 7.04 -6.12
C GLU A 246 -11.52 5.67 -6.78
N LEU A 247 -10.62 4.84 -6.27
CA LEU A 247 -10.34 3.50 -6.81
C LEU A 247 -11.49 2.53 -6.57
N PHE A 248 -12.05 2.49 -5.34
CA PHE A 248 -13.15 1.57 -5.02
C PHE A 248 -14.47 1.96 -5.69
N GLU A 249 -14.72 3.25 -5.87
CA GLU A 249 -15.93 3.75 -6.50
C GLU A 249 -15.77 3.92 -8.04
N ALA A 250 -14.59 3.64 -8.58
CA ALA A 250 -14.24 3.85 -9.98
C ALA A 250 -14.56 5.29 -10.45
N ARG A 251 -14.38 6.29 -9.57
CA ARG A 251 -14.59 7.70 -9.90
C ARG A 251 -13.52 8.19 -10.87
N LYS A 252 -13.90 9.13 -11.73
CA LYS A 252 -12.95 9.80 -12.62
C LYS A 252 -11.92 10.57 -11.80
N PRO A 253 -10.62 10.26 -11.92
CA PRO A 253 -9.59 10.93 -11.14
C PRO A 253 -9.44 12.40 -11.56
N LYS A 254 -9.01 13.28 -10.63
CA LYS A 254 -8.76 14.69 -10.91
C LYS A 254 -7.65 14.90 -11.95
N GLY A 255 -6.58 14.10 -11.86
CA GLY A 255 -5.48 14.07 -12.83
C GLY A 255 -5.64 12.86 -13.75
N LEU A 256 -6.26 13.07 -14.92
CA LEU A 256 -6.39 12.02 -15.92
C LEU A 256 -5.07 11.82 -16.66
N ALA A 257 -4.66 10.55 -16.80
CA ALA A 257 -3.62 10.19 -17.75
C ALA A 257 -4.13 10.37 -19.18
N ILE A 258 -3.27 10.89 -20.05
CA ILE A 258 -3.54 10.91 -21.50
C ILE A 258 -3.25 9.50 -22.00
N VAL A 259 -4.27 8.83 -22.53
CA VAL A 259 -4.19 7.47 -23.07
C VAL A 259 -4.32 7.54 -24.58
N SER A 260 -3.41 6.87 -25.29
CA SER A 260 -3.52 6.71 -26.73
C SER A 260 -4.48 5.57 -27.07
N GLU A 261 -5.34 5.76 -28.05
CA GLU A 261 -6.24 4.71 -28.58
C GLU A 261 -5.55 3.84 -29.63
N ILE A 262 -4.35 4.22 -30.06
CA ILE A 262 -3.55 3.51 -31.07
C ILE A 262 -2.17 3.18 -30.53
N ASP A 263 -1.59 2.09 -31.02
CA ASP A 263 -0.22 1.72 -30.72
C ASP A 263 0.75 2.71 -31.36
N GLY A 264 1.80 3.12 -30.61
CA GLY A 264 2.78 4.09 -31.12
C GLY A 264 3.91 4.37 -30.15
N THR A 265 4.91 5.09 -30.63
CA THR A 265 6.05 5.55 -29.82
C THR A 265 5.81 6.96 -29.33
N VAL A 266 5.79 7.16 -28.02
CA VAL A 266 5.64 8.48 -27.42
C VAL A 266 6.93 9.27 -27.57
N ARG A 267 6.86 10.47 -28.18
CA ARG A 267 7.95 11.45 -28.20
C ARG A 267 7.52 12.70 -27.43
N ALA A 268 8.25 13.02 -26.36
CA ALA A 268 8.10 14.30 -25.70
C ALA A 268 8.88 15.36 -26.47
N VAL A 269 8.21 16.42 -26.94
CA VAL A 269 8.86 17.57 -27.56
C VAL A 269 8.70 18.76 -26.63
N SER A 270 9.82 19.28 -26.13
CA SER A 270 9.85 20.54 -25.41
C SER A 270 10.05 21.67 -26.41
N TYR A 271 9.10 22.56 -26.52
CA TYR A 271 9.26 23.83 -27.23
C TYR A 271 9.76 24.86 -26.20
N THR A 272 11.05 25.15 -26.19
CA THR A 272 11.65 26.28 -25.47
C THR A 272 11.67 27.51 -26.37
#